data_eef682c842c5856d925e24f44416d03a
#
_entry.id   eef682c842c5856d925e24f44416d03a
#
_cell.length_a   1.000
_cell.length_b   1.000
_cell.length_c   1.000
_cell.angle_alpha   90.00
_cell.angle_beta   90.00
_cell.angle_gamma   90.00
#
_symmetry.space_group_name_H-M   'P 1'
#
loop_
_entity.id
_entity.type
_entity.pdbx_description
1 polymer ?
#
loop_
_entity_poly.entity_id
_entity_poly.type
_entity_poly.pdbx_seq_one_letter_code
_entity_poly.pdbx_strand_id
1 'polypeptide(L)'
;MTDSDPEATVREYYTLVDDEQYGDLVALFAEDVRYERPGQGTIEGQEALRSFYLEGRPLEDGSHEIHDVVVDGATAAVRGTFSGRLDGNPVEFGFADFHEFEKGKIARRYTFTDRDAV
;
A
#
# COMPACT_ATOMS: atom_id res chain seq x y z
N MET A 1 -13.65 -1.48 19.69
CA MET A 1 -13.32 -1.35 19.27
C MET A 1 -13.00 -1.03 18.16
N THR A 2 -12.93 -0.72 17.78
CA THR A 2 -12.86 -0.23 16.86
C THR A 2 -11.69 -0.11 16.17
N ASP A 3 -10.82 -0.72 16.42
CA ASP A 3 -9.62 -0.87 15.75
C ASP A 3 -9.75 -1.43 14.40
N SER A 4 -10.91 -1.74 13.95
CA SER A 4 -11.05 -2.27 12.62
C SER A 4 -11.84 -1.34 11.72
N ASP A 5 -11.47 -0.07 11.74
CA ASP A 5 -12.01 0.88 10.77
C ASP A 5 -11.14 0.82 9.52
N PRO A 6 -11.59 0.13 8.44
CA PRO A 6 -10.76 -0.01 7.25
C PRO A 6 -10.37 1.33 6.61
N GLU A 7 -11.28 2.30 6.59
CA GLU A 7 -10.93 3.59 5.99
C GLU A 7 -9.81 4.27 6.77
N ALA A 8 -9.90 4.30 8.09
CA ALA A 8 -8.86 4.94 8.90
C ALA A 8 -7.52 4.24 8.73
N THR A 9 -7.53 2.90 8.66
CA THR A 9 -6.30 2.14 8.51
C THR A 9 -5.64 2.38 7.16
N VAL A 10 -6.42 2.41 6.07
CA VAL A 10 -5.79 2.63 4.76
C VAL A 10 -5.27 4.06 4.64
N ARG A 11 -5.96 5.04 5.22
CA ARG A 11 -5.42 6.41 5.19
C ARG A 11 -4.13 6.50 5.98
N GLU A 12 -4.06 5.82 7.12
CA GLU A 12 -2.83 5.75 7.89
C GLU A 12 -1.71 5.09 7.09
N TYR A 13 -2.04 4.05 6.31
CA TYR A 13 -1.04 3.39 5.47
C TYR A 13 -0.35 4.39 4.55
N TYR A 14 -1.12 5.24 3.86
CA TYR A 14 -0.51 6.18 2.92
C TYR A 14 0.32 7.25 3.63
N THR A 15 -0.12 7.70 4.81
CA THR A 15 0.67 8.63 5.61
C THR A 15 2.00 7.99 6.00
N LEU A 16 1.97 6.74 6.45
CA LEU A 16 3.19 6.07 6.90
C LEU A 16 4.15 5.78 5.75
N VAL A 17 3.63 5.38 4.58
CA VAL A 17 4.52 5.09 3.46
C VAL A 17 5.15 6.39 2.94
N ASP A 18 4.40 7.49 2.90
CA ASP A 18 4.94 8.77 2.44
C ASP A 18 5.97 9.30 3.42
N ASP A 19 5.80 9.05 4.72
CA ASP A 19 6.74 9.48 5.74
C ASP A 19 7.85 8.46 5.96
N GLU A 20 7.86 7.35 5.20
CA GLU A 20 8.87 6.30 5.28
C GLU A 20 8.95 5.67 6.67
N GLN A 21 7.82 5.59 7.35
CA GLN A 21 7.73 4.93 8.65
C GLN A 21 7.39 3.46 8.44
N TYR A 22 8.33 2.70 7.90
CA TYR A 22 8.04 1.35 7.42
C TYR A 22 7.81 0.33 8.53
N GLY A 23 8.42 0.53 9.70
CA GLY A 23 8.14 -0.34 10.83
C GLY A 23 6.68 -0.28 11.25
N ASP A 24 6.16 0.94 11.40
CA ASP A 24 4.76 1.13 11.75
C ASP A 24 3.83 0.70 10.62
N LEU A 25 4.28 0.89 9.38
CA LEU A 25 3.50 0.49 8.22
C LEU A 25 3.29 -1.02 8.19
N VAL A 26 4.35 -1.79 8.38
CA VAL A 26 4.27 -3.25 8.34
C VAL A 26 3.36 -3.77 9.46
N ALA A 27 3.29 -3.07 10.58
CA ALA A 27 2.43 -3.46 11.69
C ALA A 27 0.94 -3.38 11.35
N LEU A 28 0.56 -2.68 10.28
CA LEU A 28 -0.83 -2.63 9.83
C LEU A 28 -1.25 -3.91 9.11
N PHE A 29 -0.31 -4.77 8.76
CA PHE A 29 -0.56 -5.95 7.94
C PHE A 29 -0.58 -7.22 8.77
N ALA A 30 -1.32 -8.22 8.27
CA ALA A 30 -1.34 -9.54 8.89
C ALA A 30 0.02 -10.22 8.69
N GLU A 31 0.34 -11.16 9.59
CA GLU A 31 1.62 -11.89 9.51
C GLU A 31 1.77 -12.61 8.17
N ASP A 32 0.67 -13.16 7.65
CA ASP A 32 0.68 -13.92 6.41
C ASP A 32 0.16 -13.09 5.24
N VAL A 33 0.40 -11.79 5.26
CA VAL A 33 -0.09 -10.87 4.23
C VAL A 33 0.36 -11.30 2.84
N ARG A 34 -0.48 -11.04 1.85
CA ARG A 34 -0.19 -11.29 0.45
C ARG A 34 -0.41 -9.98 -0.33
N TYR A 35 0.61 -9.54 -1.03
CA TYR A 35 0.57 -8.27 -1.76
C TYR A 35 0.96 -8.49 -3.21
N GLU A 36 0.11 -8.03 -4.14
CA GLU A 36 0.37 -8.11 -5.58
C GLU A 36 0.39 -6.71 -6.16
N ARG A 37 1.40 -6.41 -6.97
CA ARG A 37 1.51 -5.10 -7.62
C ARG A 37 2.20 -5.24 -8.98
N PRO A 38 2.00 -4.28 -9.90
CA PRO A 38 2.54 -4.38 -11.25
C PRO A 38 4.07 -4.48 -11.24
N GLY A 39 4.60 -5.38 -12.06
CA GLY A 39 6.04 -5.49 -12.25
C GLY A 39 6.77 -6.20 -11.12
N GLN A 40 6.06 -6.67 -10.11
CA GLN A 40 6.65 -7.35 -8.96
C GLN A 40 6.09 -8.76 -8.86
N GLY A 41 6.87 -9.69 -8.33
CA GLY A 41 6.32 -10.97 -7.94
C GLY A 41 5.42 -10.80 -6.71
N THR A 42 4.65 -11.83 -6.38
CA THR A 42 3.81 -11.78 -5.20
C THR A 42 4.69 -11.69 -3.95
N ILE A 43 4.36 -10.74 -3.07
CA ILE A 43 5.06 -10.56 -1.81
C ILE A 43 4.22 -11.26 -0.74
N GLU A 44 4.81 -12.24 -0.04
CA GLU A 44 4.10 -13.01 0.97
C GLU A 44 4.79 -12.92 2.31
N GLY A 45 4.01 -12.57 3.33
CA GLY A 45 4.48 -12.50 4.70
C GLY A 45 5.06 -11.14 5.07
N GLN A 46 5.01 -10.83 6.38
CA GLN A 46 5.48 -9.54 6.87
C GLN A 46 6.97 -9.32 6.63
N GLU A 47 7.77 -10.37 6.69
CA GLU A 47 9.20 -10.21 6.52
C GLU A 47 9.54 -9.82 5.08
N ALA A 48 8.91 -10.50 4.11
CA ALA A 48 9.10 -10.13 2.71
C ALA A 48 8.57 -8.73 2.42
N LEU A 49 7.45 -8.38 3.05
CA LEU A 49 6.89 -7.05 2.89
C LEU A 49 7.83 -5.98 3.42
N ARG A 50 8.43 -6.20 4.59
CA ARG A 50 9.39 -5.27 5.17
C ARG A 50 10.60 -5.09 4.26
N SER A 51 11.13 -6.20 3.73
CA SER A 51 12.28 -6.13 2.81
C SER A 51 11.93 -5.34 1.56
N PHE A 52 10.71 -5.52 1.03
CA PHE A 52 10.28 -4.78 -0.14
C PHE A 52 10.30 -3.26 0.12
N TYR A 53 9.73 -2.82 1.24
CA TYR A 53 9.70 -1.38 1.52
C TYR A 53 11.07 -0.80 1.84
N LEU A 54 11.93 -1.57 2.49
CA LEU A 54 13.24 -1.06 2.88
C LEU A 54 14.26 -1.12 1.75
N GLU A 55 14.17 -2.14 0.88
CA GLU A 55 15.25 -2.42 -0.07
C GLU A 55 14.82 -2.63 -1.50
N GLY A 56 13.57 -3.05 -1.73
CA GLY A 56 13.13 -3.47 -3.06
C GLY A 56 12.14 -2.58 -3.76
N ARG A 57 11.59 -1.60 -3.07
CA ARG A 57 10.57 -0.73 -3.66
C ARG A 57 11.23 0.27 -4.61
N PRO A 58 10.81 0.29 -5.90
CA PRO A 58 11.46 1.18 -6.86
C PRO A 58 11.06 2.64 -6.73
N LEU A 59 9.98 2.95 -6.01
CA LEU A 59 9.48 4.32 -5.86
C LEU A 59 10.12 5.01 -4.67
N GLU A 60 10.49 6.27 -4.84
CA GLU A 60 11.15 7.07 -3.81
C GLU A 60 10.53 8.46 -3.73
N ASP A 61 10.71 9.11 -2.57
CA ASP A 61 10.29 10.50 -2.35
C ASP A 61 8.83 10.71 -2.71
N GLY A 62 7.99 9.73 -2.34
CA GLY A 62 6.63 9.68 -2.82
C GLY A 62 5.64 10.45 -2.00
N SER A 63 4.57 10.85 -2.68
CA SER A 63 3.41 11.45 -2.05
C SER A 63 2.18 10.87 -2.72
N HIS A 64 1.23 10.38 -1.91
CA HIS A 64 -0.03 9.82 -2.41
C HIS A 64 -1.14 10.83 -2.18
N GLU A 65 -1.84 11.20 -3.24
CA GLU A 65 -3.04 12.02 -3.13
C GLU A 65 -4.25 11.09 -3.26
N ILE A 66 -5.06 11.04 -2.21
CA ILE A 66 -6.20 10.11 -2.15
C ILE A 66 -7.43 10.82 -2.69
N HIS A 67 -8.04 10.27 -3.72
CA HIS A 67 -9.24 10.85 -4.32
C HIS A 67 -10.52 10.21 -3.79
N ASP A 68 -10.55 8.89 -3.68
CA ASP A 68 -11.73 8.16 -3.22
C ASP A 68 -11.33 7.01 -2.34
N VAL A 69 -12.13 6.79 -1.28
CA VAL A 69 -12.03 5.56 -0.47
C VAL A 69 -13.43 4.99 -0.38
N VAL A 70 -13.58 3.72 -0.77
CA VAL A 70 -14.85 3.02 -0.73
C VAL A 70 -14.67 1.78 0.13
N VAL A 71 -15.52 1.62 1.13
CA VAL A 71 -15.43 0.47 2.04
C VAL A 71 -16.68 -0.36 1.90
N ASP A 72 -16.51 -1.66 1.72
CA ASP A 72 -17.61 -2.62 1.67
C ASP A 72 -17.20 -3.81 2.53
N GLY A 73 -17.80 -3.91 3.73
CA GLY A 73 -17.44 -4.96 4.66
C GLY A 73 -15.97 -4.87 5.05
N ALA A 74 -15.23 -5.92 4.78
CA ALA A 74 -13.82 -6.02 5.14
C ALA A 74 -12.89 -5.63 3.98
N THR A 75 -13.42 -4.99 2.93
CA THR A 75 -12.62 -4.56 1.79
C THR A 75 -12.67 -3.05 1.67
N ALA A 76 -11.51 -2.42 1.49
CA ALA A 76 -11.41 -0.98 1.23
C ALA A 76 -10.71 -0.78 -0.11
N ALA A 77 -11.36 -0.03 -1.00
CA ALA A 77 -10.78 0.33 -2.29
C ALA A 77 -10.41 1.79 -2.28
N VAL A 78 -9.23 2.11 -2.80
CA VAL A 78 -8.68 3.46 -2.78
C VAL A 78 -8.24 3.83 -4.20
N ARG A 79 -8.60 5.04 -4.63
CA ARG A 79 -8.13 5.57 -5.91
C ARG A 79 -7.38 6.87 -5.64
N GLY A 80 -6.25 7.05 -6.32
CA GLY A 80 -5.47 8.26 -6.11
C GLY A 80 -4.40 8.46 -7.15
N THR A 81 -3.51 9.41 -6.87
CA THR A 81 -2.37 9.73 -7.72
C THR A 81 -1.09 9.68 -6.88
N PHE A 82 -0.07 9.05 -7.44
CA PHE A 82 1.26 9.02 -6.82
C PHE A 82 2.18 9.98 -7.56
N SER A 83 2.96 10.76 -6.82
CA SER A 83 4.02 11.61 -7.36
C SER A 83 5.29 11.30 -6.59
N GLY A 84 6.39 11.10 -7.32
CA GLY A 84 7.66 10.77 -6.67
C GLY A 84 8.73 10.49 -7.69
N ARG A 85 9.61 9.55 -7.40
CA ARG A 85 10.70 9.16 -8.28
C ARG A 85 10.69 7.67 -8.51
N LEU A 86 11.03 7.27 -9.74
CA LEU A 86 11.23 5.88 -10.12
C LEU A 86 12.60 5.80 -10.77
N ASP A 87 13.53 5.04 -10.15
CA ASP A 87 14.91 4.94 -10.62
C ASP A 87 15.55 6.32 -10.79
N GLY A 88 15.25 7.24 -9.86
CA GLY A 88 15.84 8.57 -9.87
C GLY A 88 15.15 9.58 -10.77
N ASN A 89 14.13 9.15 -11.54
CA ASN A 89 13.41 10.03 -12.46
C ASN A 89 12.05 10.41 -11.90
N PRO A 90 11.62 11.69 -12.04
CA PRO A 90 10.29 12.07 -11.58
C PRO A 90 9.21 11.29 -12.30
N VAL A 91 8.19 10.83 -11.55
CA VAL A 91 7.06 10.13 -12.12
C VAL A 91 5.78 10.58 -11.44
N GLU A 92 4.69 10.48 -12.18
CA GLU A 92 3.35 10.70 -11.64
C GLU A 92 2.42 9.74 -12.34
N PHE A 93 1.57 9.03 -11.57
CA PHE A 93 0.66 8.07 -12.19
C PHE A 93 -0.56 7.86 -11.29
N GLY A 94 -1.65 7.41 -11.90
CA GLY A 94 -2.84 7.04 -11.16
C GLY A 94 -2.73 5.63 -10.63
N PHE A 95 -3.37 5.39 -9.48
CA PHE A 95 -3.37 4.05 -8.90
C PHE A 95 -4.73 3.73 -8.30
N ALA A 96 -4.98 2.44 -8.16
CA ALA A 96 -6.10 1.92 -7.38
C ALA A 96 -5.58 0.77 -6.54
N ASP A 97 -5.88 0.79 -5.25
CA ASP A 97 -5.46 -0.25 -4.31
C ASP A 97 -6.70 -0.89 -3.70
N PHE A 98 -6.68 -2.22 -3.59
CA PHE A 98 -7.71 -2.95 -2.86
C PHE A 98 -7.05 -3.57 -1.64
N HIS A 99 -7.65 -3.34 -0.46
CA HIS A 99 -7.16 -3.86 0.81
C HIS A 99 -8.23 -4.75 1.41
N GLU A 100 -7.88 -6.02 1.67
CA GLU A 100 -8.80 -6.95 2.31
C GLU A 100 -8.32 -7.20 3.73
N PHE A 101 -9.21 -7.04 4.68
CA PHE A 101 -8.88 -7.09 6.09
C PHE A 101 -9.30 -8.39 6.74
N GLU A 102 -8.49 -8.86 7.68
CA GLU A 102 -8.85 -9.95 8.59
C GLU A 102 -8.40 -9.54 9.99
N LYS A 103 -9.34 -9.61 10.93
CA LYS A 103 -9.06 -9.31 12.34
C LYS A 103 -8.40 -7.94 12.51
N GLY A 104 -8.84 -6.97 11.73
CA GLY A 104 -8.35 -5.60 11.83
C GLY A 104 -7.02 -5.34 11.15
N LYS A 105 -6.44 -6.32 10.46
CA LYS A 105 -5.17 -6.17 9.75
C LYS A 105 -5.38 -6.35 8.25
N ILE A 106 -4.50 -5.74 7.45
CA ILE A 106 -4.54 -5.92 6.00
C ILE A 106 -3.96 -7.30 5.68
N ALA A 107 -4.82 -8.20 5.21
CA ALA A 107 -4.41 -9.57 4.91
C ALA A 107 -4.02 -9.74 3.46
N ARG A 108 -4.66 -8.99 2.57
CA ARG A 108 -4.34 -9.01 1.14
C ARG A 108 -4.40 -7.60 0.60
N ARG A 109 -3.49 -7.29 -0.31
CA ARG A 109 -3.44 -5.98 -0.95
C ARG A 109 -3.13 -6.16 -2.42
N TYR A 110 -3.87 -5.43 -3.26
CA TYR A 110 -3.68 -5.47 -4.72
C TYR A 110 -3.54 -4.04 -5.21
N THR A 111 -2.48 -3.78 -5.97
CA THR A 111 -2.25 -2.46 -6.56
C THR A 111 -2.39 -2.54 -8.07
N PHE A 112 -3.13 -1.58 -8.62
CA PHE A 112 -3.29 -1.42 -10.06
C PHE A 112 -2.89 0.00 -10.42
N THR A 113 -2.12 0.15 -11.49
CA THR A 113 -1.64 1.48 -11.90
C THR A 113 -1.84 1.65 -13.39
N ASP A 114 -1.73 2.91 -13.86
CA ASP A 114 -1.73 3.19 -15.28
C ASP A 114 -0.30 3.21 -15.85
N ARG A 115 0.65 2.58 -15.12
CA ARG A 115 2.01 2.32 -15.57
C ARG A 115 2.30 0.82 -15.48
N ASP A 116 3.31 0.38 -16.22
CA ASP A 116 3.61 -1.04 -16.32
C ASP A 116 4.24 -1.64 -15.06
N ALA A 117 5.06 -0.88 -14.34
CA ALA A 117 5.74 -1.42 -13.15
C ALA A 117 6.07 -0.29 -12.19
N VAL A 118 5.86 -0.55 -10.91
CA VAL A 118 6.11 0.46 -9.87
C VAL A 118 6.67 -0.15 -8.59
#